data_232027f4cb2624e473620545d3079693
#
_entry.id   232027f4cb2624e473620545d3079693
#
_cell.length_a   1.000
_cell.length_b   1.000
_cell.length_c   1.000
_cell.angle_alpha   90.00
_cell.angle_beta   90.00
_cell.angle_gamma   90.00
#
_symmetry.space_group_name_H-M   'P 1'
#
loop_
_entity.id
_entity.type
_entity.pdbx_description
1 polymer ?
#
loop_
_entity_poly.entity_id
_entity_poly.type
_entity_poly.pdbx_seq_one_letter_code
_entity_poly.pdbx_strand_id
1 'polypeptide(L)'
;SWRHGLKFARKGKHNRFQGKELVVEGHVEVGSNCRFRDHVIMRTSGKGKIIFGNHSGCSYYCILEAEELIQIGNDTAITEFCVIRDTNHLIYGTDHHWVYTPHITKPIIIGNNVFVGSRTYIHPGVTIGDGAVIGVGSVLTEDTQVGPLEIWAGAPARKIAHRTEGVPPHKLKEAQELIAKYGLKKGRYQH
;
A
#
# COMPACT_ATOMS: atom_id res chain seq x y z
N SER A 1 -29.87 -1.36 -8.97
CA SER A 1 -28.43 -1.04 -8.86
C SER A 1 -28.18 -0.28 -7.57
N TRP A 2 -27.72 -0.96 -6.56
CA TRP A 2 -27.39 -0.37 -5.26
C TRP A 2 -25.96 0.18 -5.31
N ARG A 3 -25.78 1.37 -5.88
CA ARG A 3 -24.62 2.18 -5.56
C ARG A 3 -24.98 2.98 -4.31
N HIS A 4 -24.82 2.40 -3.13
CA HIS A 4 -24.65 3.20 -1.94
C HIS A 4 -23.44 4.09 -2.21
N GLY A 5 -23.64 5.41 -2.26
CA GLY A 5 -22.61 6.35 -2.67
C GLY A 5 -21.39 6.22 -1.75
N LEU A 6 -20.29 5.73 -2.31
CA LEU A 6 -19.00 5.70 -1.61
C LEU A 6 -18.70 7.12 -1.11
N LYS A 7 -18.59 7.28 0.20
CA LYS A 7 -18.37 8.59 0.83
C LYS A 7 -16.88 8.80 1.05
N PHE A 8 -16.24 9.48 0.11
CA PHE A 8 -14.87 9.96 0.29
C PHE A 8 -14.88 11.37 0.91
N ALA A 9 -13.95 11.64 1.83
CA ALA A 9 -13.73 12.99 2.36
C ALA A 9 -13.25 13.94 1.25
N ARG A 10 -12.38 13.42 0.35
CA ARG A 10 -11.96 14.11 -0.88
C ARG A 10 -11.76 13.08 -1.99
N LYS A 11 -12.15 13.44 -3.21
CA LYS A 11 -12.00 12.56 -4.37
C LYS A 11 -11.64 13.37 -5.61
N GLY A 12 -10.50 13.06 -6.23
CA GLY A 12 -10.08 13.60 -7.52
C GLY A 12 -10.89 13.05 -8.69
N LYS A 13 -10.45 13.34 -9.89
CA LYS A 13 -11.16 13.01 -11.16
C LYS A 13 -10.70 11.67 -11.73
N HIS A 14 -11.52 11.09 -12.61
CA HIS A 14 -11.22 9.89 -13.42
C HIS A 14 -10.89 8.63 -12.61
N ASN A 15 -11.38 8.54 -11.39
CA ASN A 15 -11.19 7.36 -10.55
C ASN A 15 -12.07 6.20 -11.01
N ARG A 16 -11.54 4.98 -10.91
CA ARG A 16 -12.25 3.74 -11.27
C ARG A 16 -12.45 2.88 -10.03
N PHE A 17 -13.69 2.74 -9.63
CA PHE A 17 -14.13 1.85 -8.55
C PHE A 17 -14.82 0.65 -9.20
N GLN A 18 -14.17 -0.51 -9.14
CA GLN A 18 -14.63 -1.73 -9.82
C GLN A 18 -15.12 -2.73 -8.78
N GLY A 19 -16.35 -3.21 -8.96
CA GLY A 19 -16.97 -4.20 -8.08
C GLY A 19 -18.13 -3.63 -7.27
N LYS A 20 -18.76 -4.53 -6.51
CA LYS A 20 -19.96 -4.24 -5.70
C LYS A 20 -19.65 -4.15 -4.21
N GLU A 21 -18.55 -4.74 -3.79
CA GLU A 21 -18.18 -4.95 -2.39
C GLU A 21 -17.03 -4.02 -1.92
N LEU A 22 -16.92 -2.83 -2.51
CA LEU A 22 -15.98 -1.81 -2.03
C LEU A 22 -16.56 -1.09 -0.81
N VAL A 23 -15.83 -1.12 0.30
CA VAL A 23 -16.19 -0.47 1.56
C VAL A 23 -15.31 0.76 1.79
N VAL A 24 -15.96 1.91 2.04
CA VAL A 24 -15.28 3.16 2.41
C VAL A 24 -16.01 3.76 3.62
N GLU A 25 -15.34 3.74 4.77
CA GLU A 25 -15.87 4.22 6.04
C GLU A 25 -14.90 5.19 6.71
N GLY A 26 -15.41 6.33 7.16
CA GLY A 26 -14.62 7.37 7.83
C GLY A 26 -13.89 8.31 6.87
N HIS A 27 -12.68 8.76 7.23
CA HIS A 27 -11.95 9.79 6.49
C HIS A 27 -10.99 9.18 5.45
N VAL A 28 -11.48 9.03 4.21
CA VAL A 28 -10.68 8.53 3.09
C VAL A 28 -10.59 9.58 1.99
N GLU A 29 -9.37 9.92 1.60
CA GLU A 29 -9.07 10.82 0.48
C GLU A 29 -8.39 10.07 -0.65
N VAL A 30 -8.79 10.35 -1.89
CA VAL A 30 -8.17 9.77 -3.07
C VAL A 30 -7.87 10.85 -4.11
N GLY A 31 -6.68 10.79 -4.67
CA GLY A 31 -6.28 11.65 -5.78
C GLY A 31 -7.06 11.35 -7.07
N SER A 32 -6.49 11.71 -8.19
CA SER A 32 -7.06 11.48 -9.52
C SER A 32 -6.50 10.22 -10.18
N ASN A 33 -7.26 9.63 -11.10
CA ASN A 33 -6.88 8.43 -11.88
C ASN A 33 -6.57 7.19 -11.03
N CYS A 34 -7.11 7.12 -9.81
CA CYS A 34 -6.92 5.99 -8.92
C CYS A 34 -7.82 4.81 -9.35
N ARG A 35 -7.37 3.60 -8.99
CA ARG A 35 -8.13 2.38 -9.27
C ARG A 35 -8.25 1.51 -8.03
N PHE A 36 -9.48 1.20 -7.68
CA PHE A 36 -9.81 0.27 -6.60
C PHE A 36 -10.65 -0.88 -7.15
N ARG A 37 -10.24 -2.10 -6.84
CA ARG A 37 -10.93 -3.29 -7.28
C ARG A 37 -11.93 -3.78 -6.24
N ASP A 38 -12.59 -4.89 -6.54
CA ASP A 38 -13.64 -5.42 -5.69
C ASP A 38 -13.11 -5.94 -4.34
N HIS A 39 -13.96 -5.90 -3.31
CA HIS A 39 -13.65 -6.33 -1.95
C HIS A 39 -12.49 -5.56 -1.28
N VAL A 40 -12.22 -4.35 -1.73
CA VAL A 40 -11.30 -3.45 -1.00
C VAL A 40 -12.05 -2.80 0.16
N ILE A 41 -11.46 -2.88 1.34
CA ILE A 41 -11.98 -2.27 2.56
C ILE A 41 -11.04 -1.16 2.99
N MET A 42 -11.58 0.06 3.12
CA MET A 42 -10.88 1.23 3.66
C MET A 42 -11.72 1.76 4.82
N ARG A 43 -11.21 1.64 6.04
CA ARG A 43 -11.86 2.09 7.26
C ARG A 43 -10.96 2.98 8.08
N THR A 44 -11.54 4.02 8.67
CA THR A 44 -10.85 4.81 9.67
C THR A 44 -11.71 4.97 10.91
N SER A 45 -11.07 5.06 12.07
CA SER A 45 -11.73 5.34 13.34
C SER A 45 -11.04 6.53 14.04
N GLY A 46 -11.75 7.15 14.96
CA GLY A 46 -11.23 8.29 15.70
C GLY A 46 -10.78 9.44 14.79
N LYS A 47 -9.50 9.78 14.80
CA LYS A 47 -8.86 10.81 13.96
C LYS A 47 -8.16 10.23 12.74
N GLY A 48 -8.26 8.93 12.52
CA GLY A 48 -7.60 8.19 11.46
C GLY A 48 -7.90 8.70 10.07
N LYS A 49 -6.90 8.62 9.18
CA LYS A 49 -7.01 9.05 7.79
C LYS A 49 -6.34 8.04 6.88
N ILE A 50 -6.97 7.79 5.72
CA ILE A 50 -6.35 7.08 4.61
C ILE A 50 -6.28 8.03 3.42
N ILE A 51 -5.08 8.26 2.89
CA ILE A 51 -4.84 9.24 1.83
C ILE A 51 -4.09 8.55 0.68
N PHE A 52 -4.68 8.59 -0.52
CA PHE A 52 -4.03 8.14 -1.75
C PHE A 52 -3.66 9.33 -2.63
N GLY A 53 -2.44 9.32 -3.15
CA GLY A 53 -2.01 10.20 -4.23
C GLY A 53 -2.67 9.86 -5.58
N ASN A 54 -2.19 10.49 -6.65
CA ASN A 54 -2.72 10.26 -7.99
C ASN A 54 -2.21 8.94 -8.58
N HIS A 55 -2.97 8.35 -9.51
CA HIS A 55 -2.62 7.12 -10.25
C HIS A 55 -2.34 5.90 -9.37
N SER A 56 -2.77 5.94 -8.12
CA SER A 56 -2.53 4.89 -7.15
C SER A 56 -3.77 4.03 -6.93
N GLY A 57 -3.64 2.94 -6.17
CA GLY A 57 -4.81 2.13 -5.85
C GLY A 57 -4.50 0.75 -5.31
N CYS A 58 -5.58 0.03 -5.04
CA CYS A 58 -5.56 -1.32 -4.50
C CYS A 58 -6.21 -2.31 -5.45
N SER A 59 -5.63 -3.50 -5.54
CA SER A 59 -6.24 -4.65 -6.19
C SER A 59 -7.27 -5.31 -5.27
N TYR A 60 -7.69 -6.52 -5.57
CA TYR A 60 -8.76 -7.24 -4.89
C TYR A 60 -8.43 -7.57 -3.43
N TYR A 61 -9.44 -7.54 -2.57
CA TYR A 61 -9.38 -8.04 -1.19
C TYR A 61 -8.32 -7.37 -0.31
N CYS A 62 -7.97 -6.13 -0.59
CA CYS A 62 -7.09 -5.36 0.28
C CYS A 62 -7.87 -4.77 1.44
N ILE A 63 -7.24 -4.73 2.61
CA ILE A 63 -7.78 -4.14 3.83
C ILE A 63 -6.84 -3.04 4.31
N LEU A 64 -7.35 -1.82 4.41
CA LEU A 64 -6.65 -0.68 4.98
C LEU A 64 -7.47 -0.15 6.17
N GLU A 65 -6.87 -0.16 7.36
CA GLU A 65 -7.53 0.34 8.57
C GLU A 65 -6.61 1.32 9.29
N ALA A 66 -7.11 2.55 9.53
CA ALA A 66 -6.33 3.61 10.15
C ALA A 66 -7.04 4.23 11.35
N GLU A 67 -6.29 4.37 12.45
CA GLU A 67 -6.65 5.16 13.63
C GLU A 67 -5.85 6.47 13.71
N GLU A 68 -4.73 6.57 13.00
CA GLU A 68 -3.89 7.76 12.87
C GLU A 68 -3.71 8.17 11.42
N LEU A 69 -2.87 7.46 10.63
CA LEU A 69 -2.61 7.80 9.25
C LEU A 69 -2.06 6.63 8.43
N ILE A 70 -2.68 6.36 7.29
CA ILE A 70 -2.09 5.60 6.18
C ILE A 70 -2.00 6.53 4.99
N GLN A 71 -0.77 6.91 4.60
CA GLN A 71 -0.52 7.77 3.45
C GLN A 71 0.17 6.98 2.35
N ILE A 72 -0.39 7.02 1.15
CA ILE A 72 0.13 6.36 -0.06
C ILE A 72 0.37 7.45 -1.10
N GLY A 73 1.60 7.50 -1.63
CA GLY A 73 2.03 8.47 -2.64
C GLY A 73 1.40 8.24 -4.03
N ASN A 74 1.95 8.91 -5.03
CA ASN A 74 1.51 8.81 -6.41
C ASN A 74 2.08 7.54 -7.10
N ASP A 75 1.40 7.08 -8.15
CA ASP A 75 1.85 5.97 -9.01
C ASP A 75 2.16 4.68 -8.24
N THR A 76 1.54 4.49 -7.06
CA THR A 76 1.78 3.37 -6.16
C THR A 76 0.71 2.31 -6.30
N ALA A 77 1.13 1.06 -6.46
CA ALA A 77 0.27 -0.09 -6.62
C ALA A 77 0.33 -1.02 -5.40
N ILE A 78 -0.81 -1.26 -4.78
CA ILE A 78 -1.00 -2.29 -3.76
C ILE A 78 -1.73 -3.44 -4.43
N THR A 79 -1.07 -4.61 -4.52
CA THR A 79 -1.67 -5.77 -5.18
C THR A 79 -2.61 -6.51 -4.23
N GLU A 80 -3.17 -7.63 -4.67
CA GLU A 80 -4.29 -8.28 -3.98
C GLU A 80 -3.93 -8.90 -2.62
N PHE A 81 -4.93 -8.99 -1.75
CA PHE A 81 -4.85 -9.60 -0.42
C PHE A 81 -3.86 -8.94 0.53
N CYS A 82 -3.54 -7.66 0.33
CA CYS A 82 -2.70 -6.92 1.24
C CYS A 82 -3.49 -6.40 2.45
N VAL A 83 -2.84 -6.38 3.61
CA VAL A 83 -3.37 -5.79 4.83
C VAL A 83 -2.43 -4.71 5.33
N ILE A 84 -2.96 -3.50 5.55
CA ILE A 84 -2.22 -2.34 6.01
C ILE A 84 -2.96 -1.78 7.22
N ARG A 85 -2.32 -1.82 8.39
CA ARG A 85 -2.90 -1.31 9.64
C ARG A 85 -1.89 -0.49 10.40
N ASP A 86 -2.26 0.73 10.75
CA ASP A 86 -1.45 1.64 11.55
C ASP A 86 -1.63 1.46 13.07
N THR A 87 -2.39 0.45 13.45
CA THR A 87 -2.73 0.18 14.84
C THR A 87 -2.51 -1.28 15.21
N ASN A 88 -2.16 -1.51 16.47
CA ASN A 88 -2.02 -2.82 17.09
C ASN A 88 -2.44 -2.76 18.56
N HIS A 89 -2.78 -3.89 19.15
CA HIS A 89 -2.97 -3.98 20.60
C HIS A 89 -1.62 -3.95 21.33
N LEU A 90 -1.57 -3.30 22.49
CA LEU A 90 -0.44 -3.41 23.38
C LEU A 90 -0.37 -4.85 23.94
N ILE A 91 0.71 -5.56 23.59
CA ILE A 91 0.92 -6.97 24.02
C ILE A 91 2.14 -7.14 24.92
N TYR A 92 2.95 -6.08 25.09
CA TYR A 92 4.15 -6.13 25.92
C TYR A 92 3.94 -5.45 27.27
N GLY A 93 4.60 -5.95 28.30
CA GLY A 93 4.58 -5.36 29.64
C GLY A 93 3.28 -5.60 30.42
N THR A 94 2.43 -6.53 29.94
CA THR A 94 1.17 -6.88 30.59
C THR A 94 0.80 -8.34 30.30
N ASP A 95 0.10 -8.98 31.23
CA ASP A 95 -0.53 -10.29 31.07
C ASP A 95 -2.06 -10.17 30.90
N HIS A 96 -2.58 -8.95 30.79
CA HIS A 96 -4.00 -8.73 30.58
C HIS A 96 -4.47 -9.28 29.24
N HIS A 97 -5.73 -9.69 29.20
CA HIS A 97 -6.36 -10.09 27.94
C HIS A 97 -6.29 -8.95 26.92
N TRP A 98 -5.81 -9.25 25.72
CA TRP A 98 -5.55 -8.26 24.68
C TRP A 98 -6.71 -7.30 24.39
N VAL A 99 -7.97 -7.76 24.54
CA VAL A 99 -9.17 -6.93 24.32
C VAL A 99 -9.26 -5.74 25.26
N TYR A 100 -8.61 -5.81 26.43
CA TYR A 100 -8.61 -4.73 27.45
C TYR A 100 -7.36 -3.85 27.39
N THR A 101 -6.41 -4.17 26.50
CA THR A 101 -5.21 -3.34 26.33
C THR A 101 -5.49 -2.19 25.35
N PRO A 102 -4.84 -1.02 25.56
CA PRO A 102 -4.98 0.08 24.63
C PRO A 102 -4.39 -0.26 23.26
N HIS A 103 -4.83 0.46 22.24
CA HIS A 103 -4.19 0.43 20.93
C HIS A 103 -2.91 1.26 20.93
N ILE A 104 -1.91 0.80 20.21
CA ILE A 104 -0.73 1.55 19.84
C ILE A 104 -0.88 1.89 18.36
N THR A 105 -0.87 3.18 18.06
CA THR A 105 -0.96 3.68 16.68
C THR A 105 0.34 4.36 16.27
N LYS A 106 0.76 4.12 15.03
CA LYS A 106 1.90 4.80 14.40
C LYS A 106 1.64 4.96 12.91
N PRO A 107 1.85 6.15 12.35
CA PRO A 107 1.54 6.40 10.94
C PRO A 107 2.30 5.46 10.01
N ILE A 108 1.65 5.06 8.92
CA ILE A 108 2.27 4.32 7.81
C ILE A 108 2.41 5.25 6.63
N ILE A 109 3.65 5.39 6.12
CA ILE A 109 3.96 6.26 4.99
C ILE A 109 4.53 5.44 3.85
N ILE A 110 3.82 5.40 2.73
CA ILE A 110 4.24 4.73 1.50
C ILE A 110 4.48 5.79 0.44
N GLY A 111 5.68 5.83 -0.09
CA GLY A 111 6.13 6.82 -1.08
C GLY A 111 5.50 6.68 -2.45
N ASN A 112 6.11 7.35 -3.42
CA ASN A 112 5.67 7.35 -4.81
C ASN A 112 6.29 6.17 -5.59
N ASN A 113 5.60 5.71 -6.64
CA ASN A 113 6.09 4.64 -7.53
C ASN A 113 6.50 3.37 -6.77
N VAL A 114 5.79 3.06 -5.67
CA VAL A 114 6.01 1.86 -4.87
C VAL A 114 5.17 0.70 -5.41
N PHE A 115 5.73 -0.49 -5.42
CA PHE A 115 5.01 -1.71 -5.72
C PHE A 115 4.95 -2.61 -4.48
N VAL A 116 3.73 -2.88 -4.00
CA VAL A 116 3.49 -3.80 -2.88
C VAL A 116 2.93 -5.11 -3.42
N GLY A 117 3.72 -6.16 -3.31
CA GLY A 117 3.36 -7.52 -3.77
C GLY A 117 2.22 -8.12 -2.96
N SER A 118 1.49 -9.03 -3.58
CA SER A 118 0.30 -9.68 -3.02
C SER A 118 0.55 -10.36 -1.69
N ARG A 119 -0.47 -10.40 -0.83
CA ARG A 119 -0.41 -11.01 0.50
C ARG A 119 0.64 -10.40 1.43
N THR A 120 0.94 -9.13 1.23
CA THR A 120 1.84 -8.39 2.12
C THR A 120 1.07 -7.84 3.31
N TYR A 121 1.67 -7.95 4.50
CA TYR A 121 1.19 -7.28 5.70
C TYR A 121 2.13 -6.13 6.06
N ILE A 122 1.56 -4.93 6.29
CA ILE A 122 2.30 -3.73 6.70
C ILE A 122 1.81 -3.29 8.08
N HIS A 123 2.73 -3.31 9.05
CA HIS A 123 2.49 -2.97 10.45
C HIS A 123 2.65 -1.47 10.75
N PRO A 124 2.21 -1.02 11.96
CA PRO A 124 2.34 0.37 12.41
C PRO A 124 3.78 0.91 12.31
N GLY A 125 3.92 2.18 11.97
CA GLY A 125 5.20 2.89 11.94
C GLY A 125 6.07 2.58 10.71
N VAL A 126 5.60 1.77 9.79
CA VAL A 126 6.36 1.42 8.57
C VAL A 126 6.45 2.61 7.63
N THR A 127 7.66 2.87 7.15
CA THR A 127 7.91 3.83 6.06
C THR A 127 8.51 3.11 4.86
N ILE A 128 7.98 3.37 3.66
CA ILE A 128 8.47 2.80 2.41
C ILE A 128 8.84 3.94 1.46
N GLY A 129 10.13 4.02 1.13
CA GLY A 129 10.68 5.05 0.25
C GLY A 129 10.24 4.93 -1.21
N ASP A 130 10.40 6.02 -1.95
CA ASP A 130 10.00 6.11 -3.36
C ASP A 130 10.64 5.03 -4.23
N GLY A 131 9.86 4.46 -5.11
CA GLY A 131 10.31 3.44 -6.04
C GLY A 131 10.65 2.10 -5.42
N ALA A 132 10.44 1.88 -4.14
CA ALA A 132 10.69 0.59 -3.50
C ALA A 132 9.75 -0.51 -4.02
N VAL A 133 10.18 -1.75 -3.86
CA VAL A 133 9.41 -2.94 -4.21
C VAL A 133 9.34 -3.87 -3.00
N ILE A 134 8.13 -4.24 -2.62
CA ILE A 134 7.89 -5.25 -1.59
C ILE A 134 7.45 -6.54 -2.27
N GLY A 135 8.20 -7.60 -2.02
CA GLY A 135 7.93 -8.93 -2.59
C GLY A 135 6.63 -9.53 -2.06
N VAL A 136 6.09 -10.47 -2.81
CA VAL A 136 4.86 -11.22 -2.47
C VAL A 136 5.01 -11.94 -1.12
N GLY A 137 3.95 -11.93 -0.29
CA GLY A 137 3.92 -12.64 0.98
C GLY A 137 4.82 -12.04 2.07
N SER A 138 5.21 -10.80 1.93
CA SER A 138 6.08 -10.13 2.89
C SER A 138 5.35 -9.66 4.14
N VAL A 139 6.07 -9.62 5.27
CA VAL A 139 5.60 -9.01 6.52
C VAL A 139 6.58 -7.90 6.93
N LEU A 140 6.17 -6.64 6.75
CA LEU A 140 6.90 -5.50 7.27
C LEU A 140 6.48 -5.29 8.72
N THR A 141 7.36 -5.63 9.65
CA THR A 141 7.12 -5.48 11.09
C THR A 141 7.14 -4.02 11.52
N GLU A 142 6.68 -3.75 12.73
CA GLU A 142 6.61 -2.39 13.27
C GLU A 142 7.93 -1.60 13.07
N ASP A 143 7.79 -0.32 12.76
CA ASP A 143 8.89 0.64 12.58
C ASP A 143 9.89 0.29 11.46
N THR A 144 9.57 -0.68 10.57
CA THR A 144 10.44 -1.01 9.44
C THR A 144 10.60 0.20 8.51
N GLN A 145 11.87 0.53 8.20
CA GLN A 145 12.23 1.61 7.29
C GLN A 145 12.80 1.03 5.99
N VAL A 146 12.03 1.12 4.92
CA VAL A 146 12.46 0.70 3.58
C VAL A 146 12.97 1.91 2.83
N GLY A 147 14.23 1.88 2.40
CA GLY A 147 14.84 2.96 1.63
C GLY A 147 14.29 3.08 0.19
N PRO A 148 14.52 4.23 -0.46
CA PRO A 148 14.14 4.41 -1.86
C PRO A 148 14.78 3.37 -2.77
N LEU A 149 14.02 2.91 -3.79
CA LEU A 149 14.47 1.92 -4.78
C LEU A 149 14.92 0.56 -4.21
N GLU A 150 14.76 0.33 -2.91
CA GLU A 150 15.09 -0.96 -2.31
C GLU A 150 14.05 -2.03 -2.64
N ILE A 151 14.50 -3.28 -2.68
CA ILE A 151 13.67 -4.47 -2.84
C ILE A 151 13.73 -5.26 -1.54
N TRP A 152 12.57 -5.42 -0.91
CA TRP A 152 12.41 -6.14 0.35
C TRP A 152 11.49 -7.34 0.18
N ALA A 153 11.78 -8.44 0.85
CA ALA A 153 10.91 -9.62 0.85
C ALA A 153 11.08 -10.46 2.12
N GLY A 154 10.11 -11.35 2.35
CA GLY A 154 10.12 -12.35 3.44
C GLY A 154 9.23 -11.96 4.63
N ALA A 155 9.17 -12.86 5.62
CA ALA A 155 8.42 -12.70 6.87
C ALA A 155 9.32 -13.11 8.07
N PRO A 156 9.92 -12.17 8.81
CA PRO A 156 9.89 -10.71 8.61
C PRO A 156 10.66 -10.29 7.36
N ALA A 157 10.19 -9.22 6.70
CA ALA A 157 10.82 -8.72 5.49
C ALA A 157 12.24 -8.17 5.75
N ARG A 158 13.13 -8.39 4.79
CA ARG A 158 14.49 -7.86 4.80
C ARG A 158 14.84 -7.33 3.42
N LYS A 159 15.76 -6.37 3.36
CA LYS A 159 16.34 -5.92 2.10
C LYS A 159 17.06 -7.07 1.42
N ILE A 160 16.65 -7.38 0.18
CA ILE A 160 17.23 -8.43 -0.64
C ILE A 160 17.99 -7.90 -1.85
N ALA A 161 17.67 -6.70 -2.32
CA ALA A 161 18.31 -6.08 -3.47
C ALA A 161 18.01 -4.56 -3.53
N HIS A 162 18.57 -3.94 -4.55
CA HIS A 162 18.24 -2.57 -4.96
C HIS A 162 17.91 -2.56 -6.46
N ARG A 163 17.00 -1.68 -6.91
CA ARG A 163 16.52 -1.66 -8.31
C ARG A 163 17.58 -1.22 -9.32
N THR A 164 18.55 -0.43 -8.88
CA THR A 164 19.57 0.19 -9.76
C THR A 164 21.00 -0.07 -9.31
N GLU A 165 21.23 -0.44 -8.05
CA GLU A 165 22.56 -0.68 -7.51
C GLU A 165 22.83 -2.18 -7.38
N GLY A 166 24.06 -2.61 -7.65
CA GLY A 166 24.48 -4.02 -7.53
C GLY A 166 23.71 -4.99 -8.44
N VAL A 167 23.00 -4.50 -9.46
CA VAL A 167 22.24 -5.35 -10.38
C VAL A 167 23.21 -6.13 -11.27
N PRO A 168 23.11 -7.46 -11.34
CA PRO A 168 23.99 -8.26 -12.18
C PRO A 168 23.95 -7.84 -13.64
N PRO A 169 25.09 -7.78 -14.35
CA PRO A 169 25.16 -7.30 -15.75
C PRO A 169 24.20 -8.01 -16.70
N HIS A 170 24.00 -9.31 -16.54
CA HIS A 170 23.08 -10.08 -17.37
C HIS A 170 21.62 -9.62 -17.20
N LYS A 171 21.19 -9.26 -15.97
CA LYS A 171 19.85 -8.73 -15.71
C LYS A 171 19.67 -7.32 -16.26
N LEU A 172 20.70 -6.49 -16.24
CA LEU A 172 20.67 -5.18 -16.88
C LEU A 172 20.51 -5.30 -18.39
N LYS A 173 21.26 -6.21 -19.02
CA LYS A 173 21.17 -6.50 -20.45
C LYS A 173 19.77 -7.01 -20.82
N GLU A 174 19.25 -7.99 -20.09
CA GLU A 174 17.89 -8.52 -20.28
C GLU A 174 16.83 -7.40 -20.19
N ALA A 175 16.92 -6.55 -19.17
CA ALA A 175 16.01 -5.42 -19.00
C ALA A 175 16.08 -4.45 -20.19
N GLN A 176 17.29 -4.11 -20.68
CA GLN A 176 17.49 -3.25 -21.85
C GLN A 176 16.89 -3.87 -23.12
N GLU A 177 17.11 -5.15 -23.35
CA GLU A 177 16.54 -5.87 -24.50
C GLU A 177 15.01 -5.90 -24.46
N LEU A 178 14.43 -6.16 -23.28
CA LEU A 178 12.97 -6.15 -23.11
C LEU A 178 12.39 -4.75 -23.28
N ILE A 179 13.05 -3.72 -22.77
CA ILE A 179 12.64 -2.32 -22.95
C ILE A 179 12.74 -1.93 -24.43
N ALA A 180 13.81 -2.31 -25.12
CA ALA A 180 13.97 -2.05 -26.56
C ALA A 180 12.89 -2.75 -27.40
N LYS A 181 12.56 -4.00 -27.06
CA LYS A 181 11.56 -4.80 -27.78
C LYS A 181 10.13 -4.34 -27.57
N TYR A 182 9.76 -3.99 -26.33
CA TYR A 182 8.36 -3.73 -25.95
C TYR A 182 8.08 -2.27 -25.64
N GLY A 183 9.11 -1.45 -25.52
CA GLY A 183 9.05 -0.08 -25.04
C GLY A 183 8.69 0.00 -23.54
N LEU A 184 8.95 1.15 -22.95
CA LEU A 184 8.32 1.50 -21.68
C LEU A 184 6.85 1.78 -21.99
N LYS A 185 5.96 0.90 -21.58
CA LYS A 185 4.53 1.15 -21.68
C LYS A 185 4.25 2.40 -20.85
N LYS A 186 3.97 3.52 -21.52
CA LYS A 186 3.34 4.66 -20.84
C LYS A 186 2.17 4.09 -20.06
N GLY A 187 2.15 4.32 -18.75
CA GLY A 187 1.20 3.65 -17.86
C GLY A 187 -0.22 3.71 -18.42
N ARG A 188 -1.01 2.66 -18.24
CA ARG A 188 -2.42 2.56 -18.68
C ARG A 188 -3.32 3.67 -18.12
N TYR A 189 -2.74 4.67 -17.51
CA TYR A 189 -3.39 5.75 -16.78
C TYR A 189 -3.33 7.10 -17.52
N GLN A 190 -2.80 7.15 -18.74
CA GLN A 190 -2.74 8.37 -19.55
C GLN A 190 -3.90 8.50 -20.56
N HIS A 191 -5.09 7.96 -20.20
CA HIS A 191 -6.33 8.20 -21.00
C HIS A 191 -7.47 8.59 -20.10
#